data_56b6d147da1086e9581173a0a38d97f1
#
_entry.id   56b6d147da1086e9581173a0a38d97f1
#
_cell.length_a   1.000
_cell.length_b   1.000
_cell.length_c   1.000
_cell.angle_alpha   90.00
_cell.angle_beta   90.00
_cell.angle_gamma   90.00
#
_symmetry.space_group_name_H-M   'P 1'
#
loop_
_entity.id
_entity.type
_entity.pdbx_description
1 polymer ?
#
loop_
_entity_poly.entity_id
_entity_poly.type
_entity_poly.pdbx_seq_one_letter_code
_entity_poly.pdbx_strand_id
1 'polypeptide(L)'
;MHDAHYHYSKEINTLQNEYGISGICNVANEKEFELVQQKHLFYSCGVHPWNASLDTLNSMFPLLKNAPIIGEIGMDSVWCDVDLKIQKEVFEKQLQLAQALNKPV
;
A
#
# COMPACT_ATOMS: atom_id res chain seq x y z
N MET A 1 9.44 4.87 19.14
CA MET A 1 8.08 5.28 18.69
C MET A 1 7.85 4.78 17.28
N HIS A 2 6.65 4.32 16.99
CA HIS A 2 6.32 3.74 15.69
C HIS A 2 5.09 4.43 15.09
N ASP A 3 5.13 4.67 13.78
CA ASP A 3 4.01 5.16 13.00
C ASP A 3 3.48 4.02 12.13
N ALA A 4 2.28 3.54 12.40
CA ALA A 4 1.71 2.39 11.72
C ALA A 4 1.33 2.66 10.25
N HIS A 5 1.23 3.93 9.86
CA HIS A 5 0.79 4.31 8.53
C HIS A 5 1.29 5.71 8.16
N TYR A 6 2.07 5.81 7.10
CA TYR A 6 2.45 7.10 6.55
C TYR A 6 2.74 6.99 5.05
N HIS A 7 2.73 8.14 4.39
CA HIS A 7 3.21 8.30 3.01
C HIS A 7 4.50 9.08 3.03
N TYR A 8 5.47 8.66 2.22
CA TYR A 8 6.78 9.30 2.22
C TYR A 8 6.69 10.76 1.77
N SER A 9 7.35 11.64 2.53
CA SER A 9 7.72 12.98 2.11
C SER A 9 9.05 13.35 2.78
N LYS A 10 9.75 14.32 2.22
CA LYS A 10 11.02 14.78 2.82
C LYS A 10 10.82 15.32 4.22
N GLU A 11 9.72 16.06 4.44
CA GLU A 11 9.40 16.64 5.75
C GLU A 11 9.13 15.55 6.78
N ILE A 12 8.32 14.56 6.42
CA ILE A 12 8.01 13.44 7.32
C ILE A 12 9.28 12.65 7.64
N ASN A 13 10.11 12.38 6.64
CA ASN A 13 11.36 11.66 6.85
C ASN A 13 12.30 12.42 7.78
N THR A 14 12.40 13.73 7.63
CA THR A 14 13.20 14.58 8.51
C THR A 14 12.70 14.52 9.96
N LEU A 15 11.38 14.62 10.15
CA LEU A 15 10.77 14.55 11.49
C LEU A 15 10.98 13.17 12.11
N GLN A 16 10.83 12.10 11.33
CA GLN A 16 11.05 10.74 11.82
C GLN A 16 12.49 10.54 12.30
N ASN A 17 13.45 11.02 11.54
CA ASN A 17 14.87 10.93 11.91
C ASN A 17 15.17 11.76 13.15
N GLU A 18 14.62 12.96 13.23
CA GLU A 18 14.83 13.87 14.37
C GLU A 18 14.30 13.29 15.67
N TYR A 19 13.13 12.64 15.63
CA TYR A 19 12.47 12.08 16.81
C TYR A 19 12.67 10.57 17.00
N GLY A 20 13.45 9.93 16.12
CA GLY A 20 13.70 8.49 16.21
C GLY A 20 12.43 7.65 15.96
N ILE A 21 11.56 8.07 15.05
CA ILE A 21 10.32 7.38 14.74
C ILE A 21 10.56 6.41 13.57
N SER A 22 10.20 5.15 13.77
CA SER A 22 10.10 4.17 12.68
C SER A 22 8.63 4.00 12.29
N GLY A 23 8.38 3.51 11.07
CA GLY A 23 7.01 3.38 10.60
C GLY A 23 6.86 2.45 9.41
N ILE A 24 5.62 2.33 8.93
CA ILE A 24 5.27 1.56 7.74
C ILE A 24 4.90 2.54 6.64
N CYS A 25 5.74 2.62 5.60
CA CYS A 25 5.51 3.50 4.46
C CYS A 25 4.55 2.82 3.47
N ASN A 26 3.45 3.47 3.12
CA ASN A 26 2.45 2.90 2.23
C ASN A 26 2.79 3.20 0.77
N VAL A 27 2.80 2.17 -0.05
CA VAL A 27 3.16 2.21 -1.48
C VAL A 27 1.94 1.89 -2.31
N ALA A 28 1.56 2.82 -3.19
CA ALA A 28 0.39 2.69 -4.06
C ALA A 28 0.74 2.59 -5.55
N ASN A 29 2.01 2.75 -5.93
CA ASN A 29 2.45 2.69 -7.32
C ASN A 29 3.95 2.37 -7.42
N GLU A 30 4.41 2.13 -8.66
CA GLU A 30 5.80 1.76 -8.93
C GLU A 30 6.80 2.85 -8.50
N LYS A 31 6.44 4.10 -8.70
CA LYS A 31 7.32 5.23 -8.33
C LYS A 31 7.56 5.26 -6.82
N GLU A 32 6.53 5.08 -6.04
CA GLU A 32 6.64 4.99 -4.59
C GLU A 32 7.41 3.74 -4.16
N PHE A 33 7.20 2.62 -4.86
CA PHE A 33 7.96 1.40 -4.63
C PHE A 33 9.46 1.60 -4.83
N GLU A 34 9.86 2.23 -5.94
CA GLU A 34 11.28 2.53 -6.20
C GLU A 34 11.87 3.39 -5.09
N LEU A 35 11.12 4.37 -4.61
CA LEU A 35 11.55 5.26 -3.54
C LEU A 35 11.82 4.50 -2.24
N VAL A 36 10.90 3.62 -1.83
CA VAL A 36 11.10 2.83 -0.59
C VAL A 36 12.27 1.85 -0.74
N GLN A 37 12.53 1.32 -1.94
CA GLN A 37 13.68 0.47 -2.21
C GLN A 37 14.99 1.27 -2.08
N GLN A 38 15.06 2.46 -2.67
CA GLN A 38 16.24 3.33 -2.58
C GLN A 38 16.53 3.77 -1.16
N LYS A 39 15.50 4.03 -0.37
CA LYS A 39 15.61 4.51 1.01
C LYS A 39 15.68 3.38 2.03
N HIS A 40 15.55 2.13 1.61
CA HIS A 40 15.52 0.96 2.50
C HIS A 40 14.45 1.06 3.59
N LEU A 41 13.27 1.56 3.23
CA LEU A 41 12.16 1.73 4.17
C LEU A 41 11.36 0.44 4.30
N PHE A 42 10.84 0.18 5.49
CA PHE A 42 9.83 -0.86 5.70
C PHE A 42 8.49 -0.35 5.14
N TYR A 43 7.78 -1.20 4.39
CA TYR A 43 6.65 -0.71 3.61
C TYR A 43 5.49 -1.71 3.55
N SER A 44 4.30 -1.18 3.26
CA SER A 44 3.16 -1.93 2.76
C SER A 44 2.93 -1.57 1.29
N CYS A 45 2.30 -2.46 0.56
CA CYS A 45 1.94 -2.21 -0.83
C CYS A 45 0.53 -2.71 -1.09
N GLY A 46 -0.29 -1.89 -1.75
CA GLY A 46 -1.66 -2.25 -2.04
C GLY A 46 -2.29 -1.34 -3.08
N VAL A 47 -3.41 -1.80 -3.65
CA VAL A 47 -4.26 -0.99 -4.52
C VAL A 47 -5.35 -0.35 -3.66
N HIS A 48 -5.21 0.94 -3.41
CA HIS A 48 -6.19 1.73 -2.67
C HIS A 48 -7.52 1.77 -3.45
N PRO A 49 -8.68 1.78 -2.78
CA PRO A 49 -9.97 1.77 -3.47
C PRO A 49 -10.16 2.90 -4.49
N TRP A 50 -9.56 4.05 -4.26
CA TRP A 50 -9.64 5.18 -5.19
C TRP A 50 -8.96 4.91 -6.54
N ASN A 51 -8.02 3.98 -6.58
CA ASN A 51 -7.29 3.58 -7.77
C ASN A 51 -7.70 2.18 -8.26
N ALA A 52 -8.78 1.63 -7.72
CA ALA A 52 -9.18 0.25 -8.00
C ALA A 52 -9.54 0.05 -9.47
N SER A 53 -8.81 -0.84 -10.11
CA SER A 53 -9.12 -1.39 -11.44
C SER A 53 -8.39 -2.71 -11.58
N LEU A 54 -8.85 -3.56 -12.48
CA LEU A 54 -8.16 -4.82 -12.75
C LEU A 54 -6.80 -4.58 -13.39
N ASP A 55 -6.68 -3.56 -14.24
CA ASP A 55 -5.41 -3.19 -14.86
C ASP A 55 -4.38 -2.74 -13.82
N THR A 56 -4.79 -1.89 -12.88
CA THR A 56 -3.92 -1.45 -11.79
C THR A 56 -3.51 -2.64 -10.92
N LEU A 57 -4.44 -3.52 -10.58
CA LEU A 57 -4.14 -4.71 -9.80
C LEU A 57 -3.13 -5.60 -10.51
N ASN A 58 -3.31 -5.85 -11.81
CA ASN A 58 -2.41 -6.69 -12.59
C ASN A 58 -1.01 -6.07 -12.69
N SER A 59 -0.90 -4.76 -12.89
CA SER A 59 0.40 -4.08 -12.96
C SER A 59 1.12 -4.05 -11.62
N MET A 60 0.37 -3.97 -10.51
CA MET A 60 0.92 -3.95 -9.15
C MET A 60 1.18 -5.34 -8.57
N PHE A 61 0.68 -6.39 -9.21
CA PHE A 61 0.72 -7.75 -8.67
C PHE A 61 2.14 -8.20 -8.30
N PRO A 62 3.18 -7.99 -9.14
CA PRO A 62 4.55 -8.35 -8.75
C PRO A 62 5.04 -7.62 -7.49
N LEU A 63 4.64 -6.36 -7.32
CA LEU A 63 5.01 -5.57 -6.15
C LEU A 63 4.30 -6.09 -4.90
N LEU A 64 3.02 -6.43 -5.03
CA LEU A 64 2.22 -7.00 -3.94
C LEU A 64 2.80 -8.31 -3.44
N LYS A 65 3.24 -9.18 -4.35
CA LYS A 65 3.83 -10.47 -4.01
C LYS A 65 5.08 -10.34 -3.15
N ASN A 66 5.86 -9.32 -3.36
CA ASN A 66 7.13 -9.10 -2.67
C ASN A 66 7.02 -8.21 -1.43
N ALA A 67 5.89 -7.53 -1.25
CA ALA A 67 5.69 -6.64 -0.11
C ALA A 67 5.57 -7.43 1.20
N PRO A 68 6.14 -6.93 2.30
CA PRO A 68 6.00 -7.60 3.60
C PRO A 68 4.58 -7.49 4.16
N ILE A 69 3.84 -6.47 3.77
CA ILE A 69 2.45 -6.20 4.22
C ILE A 69 1.63 -5.78 3.01
N ILE A 70 0.42 -6.31 2.89
CA ILE A 70 -0.54 -5.88 1.86
C ILE A 70 -1.41 -4.76 2.45
N GLY A 71 -1.34 -3.59 1.89
CA GLY A 71 -2.08 -2.38 2.29
C GLY A 71 -1.54 -1.14 1.56
N GLU A 72 -2.28 -0.11 1.42
CA GLU A 72 -3.68 0.06 1.81
C GLU A 72 -4.62 -0.66 0.87
N ILE A 73 -5.60 -1.32 1.42
CA ILE A 73 -6.68 -1.96 0.65
C ILE A 73 -8.01 -1.68 1.34
N GLY A 74 -9.10 -1.80 0.63
CA GLY A 74 -10.42 -1.59 1.21
C GLY A 74 -11.46 -1.17 0.19
N MET A 75 -12.55 -0.60 0.70
CA MET A 75 -13.66 -0.08 -0.09
C MET A 75 -14.08 1.29 0.47
N ASP A 76 -14.47 2.18 -0.43
CA ASP A 76 -14.97 3.51 -0.07
C ASP A 76 -16.22 3.80 -0.89
N SER A 77 -17.37 3.85 -0.23
CA SER A 77 -18.66 4.12 -0.86
C SER A 77 -19.06 5.61 -0.83
N VAL A 78 -18.26 6.46 -0.21
CA VAL A 78 -18.61 7.86 0.04
C VAL A 78 -17.83 8.82 -0.84
N TRP A 79 -16.51 8.68 -0.88
CA TRP A 79 -15.61 9.64 -1.54
C TRP A 79 -14.98 9.13 -2.81
N CYS A 80 -15.25 7.87 -3.18
CA CYS A 80 -14.62 7.22 -4.32
C CYS A 80 -15.60 7.13 -5.50
N ASP A 81 -15.13 7.51 -6.69
CA ASP A 81 -15.92 7.45 -7.94
C ASP A 81 -15.88 6.08 -8.62
N VAL A 82 -15.01 5.19 -8.16
CA VAL A 82 -14.90 3.84 -8.73
C VAL A 82 -16.10 2.99 -8.34
N ASP A 83 -16.65 2.23 -9.29
CA ASP A 83 -17.76 1.31 -9.05
C ASP A 83 -17.45 0.36 -7.89
N LEU A 84 -18.40 0.20 -6.98
CA LEU A 84 -18.23 -0.65 -5.79
C LEU A 84 -17.98 -2.12 -6.14
N LYS A 85 -18.50 -2.61 -7.25
CA LYS A 85 -18.23 -3.99 -7.70
C LYS A 85 -16.77 -4.18 -8.07
N ILE A 86 -16.17 -3.19 -8.71
CA ILE A 86 -14.75 -3.21 -9.08
C ILE A 86 -13.90 -3.08 -7.82
N GLN A 87 -14.25 -2.17 -6.92
CA GLN A 87 -13.56 -2.03 -5.65
C GLN A 87 -13.57 -3.35 -4.86
N LYS A 88 -14.73 -3.99 -4.78
CA LYS A 88 -14.90 -5.27 -4.07
C LYS A 88 -14.02 -6.35 -4.68
N GLU A 89 -14.02 -6.49 -6.00
CA GLU A 89 -13.21 -7.49 -6.70
C GLU A 89 -11.72 -7.29 -6.44
N VAL A 90 -11.23 -6.06 -6.56
CA VAL A 90 -9.83 -5.71 -6.32
C VAL A 90 -9.47 -5.93 -4.86
N PHE A 91 -10.33 -5.56 -3.93
CA PHE A 91 -10.14 -5.77 -2.50
C PHE A 91 -10.06 -7.28 -2.17
N GLU A 92 -11.02 -8.07 -2.64
CA GLU A 92 -11.06 -9.51 -2.37
C GLU A 92 -9.83 -10.22 -2.94
N LYS A 93 -9.39 -9.87 -4.14
CA LYS A 93 -8.19 -10.47 -4.74
C LYS A 93 -6.94 -10.17 -3.94
N GLN A 94 -6.82 -8.99 -3.37
CA GLN A 94 -5.69 -8.64 -2.50
C GLN A 94 -5.76 -9.39 -1.17
N LEU A 95 -6.95 -9.57 -0.60
CA LEU A 95 -7.13 -10.41 0.60
C LEU A 95 -6.75 -11.85 0.34
N GLN A 96 -7.17 -12.41 -0.80
CA GLN A 96 -6.82 -13.77 -1.20
C GLN A 96 -5.32 -13.95 -1.37
N LEU A 97 -4.65 -12.96 -1.97
CA LEU A 97 -3.20 -12.98 -2.13
C LEU A 97 -2.50 -12.95 -0.76
N ALA A 98 -2.94 -12.06 0.13
CA ALA A 98 -2.38 -11.96 1.47
C ALA A 98 -2.55 -13.29 2.23
N GLN A 99 -3.70 -13.92 2.12
CA GLN A 99 -3.97 -15.21 2.75
C GLN A 99 -3.08 -16.31 2.15
N ALA A 100 -2.97 -16.38 0.83
CA ALA A 100 -2.17 -17.39 0.14
C ALA A 100 -0.68 -17.28 0.48
N LEU A 101 -0.17 -16.07 0.68
CA LEU A 101 1.23 -15.79 1.00
C LEU A 101 1.48 -15.61 2.50
N ASN A 102 0.46 -15.76 3.33
CA ASN A 102 0.51 -15.59 4.78
C ASN A 102 1.08 -14.24 5.18
N LYS A 103 0.59 -13.18 4.54
CA LYS A 103 1.00 -11.79 4.82
C LYS A 103 -0.04 -11.05 5.63
N PRO A 104 0.36 -10.16 6.55
CA PRO A 104 -0.57 -9.26 7.22
C PRO A 104 -1.15 -8.23 6.25
N VAL A 105 -2.32 -7.74 6.58
CA VAL A 105 -2.99 -6.66 5.88
C VAL A 105 -3.24 -5.48 6.81
#